data_0cf857c18ad54541d4f70a33c34eb09c
#
_entry.id   0cf857c18ad54541d4f70a33c34eb09c
#
_cell.length_a   1.000
_cell.length_b   1.000
_cell.length_c   1.000
_cell.angle_alpha   90.00
_cell.angle_beta   90.00
_cell.angle_gamma   90.00
#
_symmetry.space_group_name_H-M   'P 1'
#
loop_
_entity.id
_entity.type
_entity.pdbx_description
1 polymer ?
#
loop_
_entity_poly.entity_id
_entity_poly.type
_entity_poly.pdbx_seq_one_letter_code
_entity_poly.pdbx_strand_id
1 'polypeptide(L)'
;MKTAFVCDSALQINKNFENNNPITVIPVEVRLDDEIFEDNVTITPDEFYKRIHNGQKPSTSQPAVGKILSVYEELKQQGVERIVAFSVSSKLSGTYSSFVQAKELIDGVEIKIIDTLQIARMVGIAIEKIIKEFETGSLPFENIENRYLELSQQHNVLVTVETMQYLYAGGRLTKAQFV
;
A
#
# COMPACT_ATOMS: atom_id res chain seq x y z
N MET A 1 9.18 12.98 19.23
CA MET A 1 9.75 12.31 18.03
C MET A 1 8.79 12.52 16.88
N LYS A 2 9.28 13.10 15.78
CA LYS A 2 8.49 13.34 14.57
C LYS A 2 8.20 12.01 13.87
N THR A 3 6.94 11.70 13.66
CA THR A 3 6.48 10.45 13.05
C THR A 3 5.83 10.74 11.70
N ALA A 4 6.08 9.90 10.71
CA ALA A 4 5.39 9.89 9.42
C ALA A 4 4.80 8.52 9.12
N PHE A 5 3.80 8.51 8.26
CA PHE A 5 3.13 7.30 7.81
C PHE A 5 3.39 7.07 6.32
N VAL A 6 3.50 5.82 5.94
CA VAL A 6 3.69 5.41 4.54
C VAL A 6 2.74 4.26 4.25
N CYS A 7 2.20 4.19 3.06
CA CYS A 7 1.45 3.01 2.60
C CYS A 7 1.59 2.83 1.09
N ASP A 8 1.18 1.70 0.56
CA ASP A 8 1.06 1.53 -0.89
C ASP A 8 -0.33 1.92 -1.41
N SER A 9 -0.44 2.18 -2.72
CA SER A 9 -1.68 2.67 -3.34
C SER A 9 -2.83 1.66 -3.34
N ALA A 10 -2.55 0.35 -3.19
CA ALA A 10 -3.59 -0.67 -3.12
C ALA A 10 -4.47 -0.54 -1.86
N LEU A 11 -4.04 0.24 -0.86
CA LEU A 11 -4.78 0.53 0.35
C LEU A 11 -5.75 1.71 0.21
N GLN A 12 -5.72 2.42 -0.92
CA GLN A 12 -6.71 3.42 -1.34
C GLN A 12 -6.97 4.50 -0.29
N ILE A 13 -5.92 5.17 0.20
CA ILE A 13 -6.04 6.37 1.03
C ILE A 13 -6.80 7.46 0.25
N ASN A 14 -7.67 8.18 0.93
CA ASN A 14 -8.36 9.32 0.32
C ASN A 14 -7.34 10.42 -0.03
N LYS A 15 -7.34 10.90 -1.27
CA LYS A 15 -6.36 11.88 -1.76
C LYS A 15 -6.41 13.19 -0.97
N ASN A 16 -7.58 13.63 -0.58
CA ASN A 16 -7.72 14.82 0.27
C ASN A 16 -7.16 14.58 1.68
N PHE A 17 -7.26 13.34 2.20
CA PHE A 17 -6.65 12.98 3.47
C PHE A 17 -5.12 12.98 3.36
N GLU A 18 -4.56 12.36 2.33
CA GLU A 18 -3.11 12.33 2.05
C GLU A 18 -2.52 13.74 1.99
N ASN A 19 -3.18 14.65 1.28
CA ASN A 19 -2.69 16.03 1.12
C ASN A 19 -2.65 16.87 2.42
N ASN A 20 -3.37 16.45 3.46
CA ASN A 20 -3.53 17.20 4.71
C ASN A 20 -3.01 16.47 5.96
N ASN A 21 -2.38 15.32 5.80
CA ASN A 21 -1.89 14.50 6.91
C ASN A 21 -0.49 13.96 6.63
N PRO A 22 0.28 13.54 7.65
CA PRO A 22 1.66 13.09 7.49
C PRO A 22 1.75 11.65 6.92
N ILE A 23 1.09 11.40 5.79
CA ILE A 23 1.12 10.12 5.10
C ILE A 23 1.59 10.27 3.65
N THR A 24 2.46 9.37 3.22
CA THR A 24 2.93 9.25 1.83
C THR A 24 2.43 7.95 1.22
N VAL A 25 1.78 8.04 0.07
CA VAL A 25 1.31 6.87 -0.68
C VAL A 25 2.33 6.52 -1.76
N ILE A 26 2.89 5.31 -1.69
CA ILE A 26 3.82 4.78 -2.69
C ILE A 26 3.01 4.01 -3.72
N PRO A 27 3.03 4.42 -5.00
CA PRO A 27 2.27 3.73 -6.04
C PRO A 27 2.83 2.33 -6.31
N VAL A 28 1.93 1.35 -6.44
CA VAL A 28 2.27 0.05 -7.04
C VAL A 28 2.49 0.24 -8.55
N GLU A 29 3.29 -0.64 -9.15
CA GLU A 29 3.48 -0.63 -10.60
C GLU A 29 2.29 -1.30 -11.30
N VAL A 30 1.80 -0.65 -12.34
CA VAL A 30 0.81 -1.18 -13.29
C VAL A 30 1.49 -1.36 -14.64
N ARG A 31 1.34 -2.53 -15.24
CA ARG A 31 1.90 -2.84 -16.55
C ARG A 31 0.77 -3.12 -17.53
N LEU A 32 0.88 -2.55 -18.70
CA LEU A 32 0.02 -2.82 -19.85
C LEU A 32 0.93 -3.23 -21.02
N ASP A 33 0.96 -4.52 -21.34
CA ASP A 33 1.95 -5.14 -22.21
C ASP A 33 3.39 -4.81 -21.75
N ASP A 34 4.16 -4.06 -22.54
CA ASP A 34 5.55 -3.67 -22.23
C ASP A 34 5.66 -2.28 -21.56
N GLU A 35 4.56 -1.55 -21.40
CA GLU A 35 4.54 -0.24 -20.76
C GLU A 35 4.37 -0.36 -19.25
N ILE A 36 5.11 0.47 -18.48
CA ILE A 36 5.09 0.48 -17.01
C ILE A 36 4.55 1.83 -16.55
N PHE A 37 3.60 1.79 -15.65
CA PHE A 37 2.93 2.95 -15.05
C PHE A 37 2.94 2.86 -13.53
N GLU A 38 2.77 4.01 -12.90
CA GLU A 38 2.54 4.15 -11.47
C GLU A 38 1.04 4.38 -11.21
N ASP A 39 0.45 3.52 -10.39
CA ASP A 39 -0.97 3.55 -10.07
C ASP A 39 -1.41 4.92 -9.53
N ASN A 40 -2.43 5.51 -10.16
CA ASN A 40 -2.98 6.84 -9.86
C ASN A 40 -1.96 8.02 -9.96
N VAL A 41 -0.77 7.80 -10.56
CA VAL A 41 0.24 8.84 -10.79
C VAL A 41 0.45 9.05 -12.27
N THR A 42 0.86 8.00 -13.01
CA THR A 42 1.13 8.08 -14.45
C THR A 42 0.07 7.38 -15.29
N ILE A 43 -0.89 6.71 -14.67
CA ILE A 43 -2.09 6.17 -15.32
C ILE A 43 -3.30 6.35 -14.39
N THR A 44 -4.42 6.80 -14.95
CA THR A 44 -5.70 6.86 -14.23
C THR A 44 -6.49 5.56 -14.39
N PRO A 45 -7.46 5.25 -13.49
CA PRO A 45 -8.34 4.10 -13.66
C PRO A 45 -9.08 4.10 -15.00
N ASP A 46 -9.59 5.25 -15.43
CA ASP A 46 -10.31 5.38 -16.71
C ASP A 46 -9.41 5.02 -17.91
N GLU A 47 -8.19 5.52 -17.93
CA GLU A 47 -7.22 5.20 -18.97
C GLU A 47 -6.83 3.72 -18.93
N PHE A 48 -6.62 3.16 -17.74
CA PHE A 48 -6.30 1.75 -17.54
C PHE A 48 -7.40 0.85 -18.12
N TYR A 49 -8.65 1.06 -17.74
CA TYR A 49 -9.76 0.25 -18.24
C TYR A 49 -9.98 0.43 -19.74
N LYS A 50 -9.85 1.65 -20.27
CA LYS A 50 -9.92 1.90 -21.70
C LYS A 50 -8.89 1.09 -22.49
N ARG A 51 -7.65 1.01 -22.00
CA ARG A 51 -6.57 0.24 -22.63
C ARG A 51 -6.82 -1.27 -22.57
N ILE A 52 -7.32 -1.80 -21.46
CA ILE A 52 -7.70 -3.20 -21.34
C ILE A 52 -8.82 -3.55 -22.32
N HIS A 53 -9.86 -2.71 -22.43
CA HIS A 53 -10.94 -2.92 -23.40
C HIS A 53 -10.44 -2.91 -24.84
N ASN A 54 -9.35 -2.21 -25.12
CA ASN A 54 -8.66 -2.21 -26.41
C ASN A 54 -7.69 -3.40 -26.61
N GLY A 55 -7.67 -4.35 -25.67
CA GLY A 55 -6.94 -5.61 -25.78
C GLY A 55 -5.55 -5.65 -25.16
N GLN A 56 -5.09 -4.58 -24.49
CA GLN A 56 -3.82 -4.62 -23.76
C GLN A 56 -3.92 -5.54 -22.53
N LYS A 57 -2.84 -6.23 -22.23
CA LYS A 57 -2.80 -7.23 -21.15
C LYS A 57 -2.28 -6.59 -19.86
N PRO A 58 -3.11 -6.52 -18.82
CA PRO A 58 -2.69 -5.94 -17.55
C PRO A 58 -1.90 -6.92 -16.69
N SER A 59 -0.93 -6.39 -15.96
CA SER A 59 -0.29 -7.03 -14.83
C SER A 59 0.13 -5.99 -13.80
N THR A 60 0.51 -6.41 -12.60
CA THR A 60 0.95 -5.52 -11.53
C THR A 60 2.22 -6.03 -10.89
N SER A 61 3.03 -5.13 -10.36
CA SER A 61 4.20 -5.44 -9.56
C SER A 61 4.21 -4.62 -8.27
N GLN A 62 4.94 -5.09 -7.28
CA GLN A 62 5.20 -4.30 -6.07
C GLN A 62 6.09 -3.09 -6.42
N PRO A 63 6.05 -2.03 -5.60
CA PRO A 63 7.00 -0.93 -5.72
C PRO A 63 8.44 -1.42 -5.63
N ALA A 64 9.32 -0.85 -6.46
CA ALA A 64 10.74 -1.16 -6.38
C ALA A 64 11.32 -0.76 -5.03
N VAL A 65 12.22 -1.58 -4.47
CA VAL A 65 12.89 -1.32 -3.18
C VAL A 65 13.57 0.05 -3.16
N GLY A 66 14.24 0.44 -4.26
CA GLY A 66 14.89 1.74 -4.38
C GLY A 66 13.92 2.91 -4.29
N LYS A 67 12.69 2.78 -4.81
CA LYS A 67 11.66 3.81 -4.69
C LYS A 67 11.19 3.98 -3.24
N ILE A 68 10.97 2.88 -2.54
CA ILE A 68 10.60 2.90 -1.13
C ILE A 68 11.72 3.53 -0.29
N LEU A 69 12.96 3.13 -0.56
CA LEU A 69 14.14 3.67 0.11
C LEU A 69 14.25 5.18 -0.08
N SER A 70 14.06 5.69 -1.31
CA SER A 70 14.06 7.14 -1.56
C SER A 70 13.02 7.88 -0.72
N VAL A 71 11.80 7.33 -0.57
CA VAL A 71 10.78 7.92 0.30
C VAL A 71 11.21 7.94 1.76
N TYR A 72 11.81 6.86 2.27
CA TYR A 72 12.32 6.81 3.64
C TYR A 72 13.45 7.83 3.86
N GLU A 73 14.37 7.97 2.91
CA GLU A 73 15.47 8.93 2.94
C GLU A 73 14.95 10.38 2.92
N GLU A 74 13.98 10.70 2.07
CA GLU A 74 13.34 12.01 2.02
C GLU A 74 12.67 12.37 3.36
N LEU A 75 11.91 11.44 3.94
CA LEU A 75 11.28 11.63 5.25
C LEU A 75 12.33 11.86 6.35
N LYS A 76 13.42 11.09 6.35
CA LYS A 76 14.53 11.26 7.28
C LYS A 76 15.19 12.63 7.12
N GLN A 77 15.43 13.11 5.89
CA GLN A 77 15.97 14.45 5.62
C GLN A 77 15.06 15.57 6.13
N GLN A 78 13.75 15.33 6.17
CA GLN A 78 12.75 16.22 6.76
C GLN A 78 12.72 16.16 8.30
N GLY A 79 13.62 15.40 8.93
CA GLY A 79 13.70 15.27 10.39
C GLY A 79 12.70 14.27 10.97
N VAL A 80 12.16 13.36 10.16
CA VAL A 80 11.32 12.24 10.66
C VAL A 80 12.23 11.24 11.37
N GLU A 81 11.87 10.89 12.59
CA GLU A 81 12.58 9.95 13.46
C GLU A 81 11.91 8.57 13.50
N ARG A 82 10.60 8.51 13.17
CA ARG A 82 9.80 7.28 13.14
C ARG A 82 8.94 7.21 11.89
N ILE A 83 8.89 6.05 11.26
CA ILE A 83 8.01 5.76 10.13
C ILE A 83 7.15 4.55 10.47
N VAL A 84 5.84 4.66 10.22
CA VAL A 84 4.92 3.51 10.23
C VAL A 84 4.49 3.24 8.79
N ALA A 85 4.90 2.09 8.27
CA ALA A 85 4.59 1.66 6.91
C ALA A 85 3.51 0.58 6.92
N PHE A 86 2.38 0.84 6.26
CA PHE A 86 1.31 -0.16 6.06
C PHE A 86 1.42 -0.73 4.66
N SER A 87 1.45 -2.04 4.55
CA SER A 87 1.49 -2.71 3.25
C SER A 87 0.22 -3.49 2.97
N VAL A 88 -0.18 -3.55 1.69
CA VAL A 88 -1.17 -4.52 1.23
C VAL A 88 -0.74 -5.93 1.65
N SER A 89 -1.70 -6.82 1.82
CA SER A 89 -1.48 -8.21 2.25
C SER A 89 -0.28 -8.86 1.57
N SER A 90 0.64 -9.39 2.38
CA SER A 90 1.79 -10.20 1.90
C SER A 90 1.37 -11.46 1.14
N LYS A 91 0.11 -11.92 1.33
CA LYS A 91 -0.48 -13.04 0.59
C LYS A 91 -0.90 -12.66 -0.84
N LEU A 92 -1.01 -11.36 -1.15
CA LEU A 92 -1.44 -10.85 -2.46
C LEU A 92 -0.31 -10.17 -3.24
N SER A 93 0.69 -9.62 -2.54
CA SER A 93 1.77 -8.84 -3.16
C SER A 93 3.09 -8.99 -2.42
N GLY A 94 4.19 -8.81 -3.14
CA GLY A 94 5.54 -8.70 -2.57
C GLY A 94 5.83 -7.34 -1.90
N THR A 95 4.88 -6.40 -1.84
CA THR A 95 5.08 -5.05 -1.30
C THR A 95 5.60 -5.06 0.14
N TYR A 96 5.06 -5.94 1.00
CA TYR A 96 5.57 -6.10 2.37
C TYR A 96 7.07 -6.43 2.38
N SER A 97 7.50 -7.38 1.56
CA SER A 97 8.90 -7.75 1.43
C SER A 97 9.77 -6.61 0.90
N SER A 98 9.26 -5.81 -0.04
CA SER A 98 9.95 -4.62 -0.54
C SER A 98 10.12 -3.56 0.55
N PHE A 99 9.12 -3.33 1.40
CA PHE A 99 9.23 -2.43 2.56
C PHE A 99 10.27 -2.92 3.57
N VAL A 100 10.29 -4.23 3.87
CA VAL A 100 11.30 -4.83 4.76
C VAL A 100 12.71 -4.64 4.21
N GLN A 101 12.93 -4.95 2.93
CA GLN A 101 14.22 -4.78 2.28
C GLN A 101 14.68 -3.31 2.29
N ALA A 102 13.79 -2.37 2.01
CA ALA A 102 14.11 -0.94 2.05
C ALA A 102 14.48 -0.48 3.47
N LYS A 103 13.80 -0.99 4.51
CA LYS A 103 14.14 -0.73 5.91
C LYS A 103 15.56 -1.19 6.26
N GLU A 104 16.01 -2.32 5.73
CA GLU A 104 17.35 -2.86 5.99
C GLU A 104 18.48 -2.04 5.35
N LEU A 105 18.15 -1.15 4.40
CA LEU A 105 19.10 -0.30 3.68
C LEU A 105 19.25 1.11 4.26
N ILE A 106 18.49 1.45 5.30
CA ILE A 106 18.52 2.79 5.92
C ILE A 106 18.71 2.69 7.42
N ASP A 107 19.61 3.55 7.95
CA ASP A 107 19.88 3.67 9.39
C ASP A 107 19.30 4.98 9.95
N GLY A 108 19.26 5.08 11.27
CA GLY A 108 18.95 6.33 11.99
C GLY A 108 17.51 6.81 11.93
N VAL A 109 16.59 5.94 11.53
CA VAL A 109 15.14 6.13 11.60
C VAL A 109 14.47 4.83 12.09
N GLU A 110 13.56 4.93 13.04
CA GLU A 110 12.80 3.78 13.52
C GLU A 110 11.66 3.47 12.56
N ILE A 111 11.66 2.28 11.93
CA ILE A 111 10.61 1.90 10.96
C ILE A 111 9.84 0.70 11.47
N LYS A 112 8.53 0.87 11.66
CA LYS A 112 7.57 -0.19 11.94
C LYS A 112 6.81 -0.52 10.65
N ILE A 113 6.81 -1.79 10.23
CA ILE A 113 6.10 -2.24 9.04
C ILE A 113 4.95 -3.15 9.48
N ILE A 114 3.75 -2.82 9.03
CA ILE A 114 2.51 -3.52 9.34
C ILE A 114 1.99 -4.19 8.07
N ASP A 115 2.00 -5.53 8.05
CA ASP A 115 1.28 -6.30 7.05
C ASP A 115 -0.21 -6.24 7.34
N THR A 116 -0.97 -5.58 6.49
CA THR A 116 -2.40 -5.40 6.73
C THR A 116 -3.21 -6.69 6.56
N LEU A 117 -2.66 -7.70 5.90
CA LEU A 117 -3.33 -8.95 5.51
C LEU A 117 -4.65 -8.74 4.74
N GLN A 118 -4.86 -7.52 4.26
CA GLN A 118 -6.06 -7.06 3.55
C GLN A 118 -5.69 -6.15 2.37
N ILE A 119 -6.69 -5.64 1.67
CA ILE A 119 -6.56 -4.74 0.51
C ILE A 119 -7.74 -3.77 0.46
N ALA A 120 -7.60 -2.70 -0.31
CA ALA A 120 -8.64 -1.77 -0.71
C ALA A 120 -9.08 -0.76 0.38
N ARG A 121 -10.13 -0.01 0.07
CA ARG A 121 -10.54 1.21 0.78
C ARG A 121 -10.83 1.03 2.28
N MET A 122 -11.32 -0.12 2.71
CA MET A 122 -11.59 -0.34 4.14
C MET A 122 -10.30 -0.29 4.99
N VAL A 123 -9.19 -0.78 4.43
CA VAL A 123 -7.88 -0.65 5.07
C VAL A 123 -7.45 0.82 5.13
N GLY A 124 -7.62 1.56 4.02
CA GLY A 124 -7.35 3.00 4.00
C GLY A 124 -8.12 3.77 5.06
N ILE A 125 -9.41 3.47 5.27
CA ILE A 125 -10.23 4.08 6.32
C ILE A 125 -9.67 3.77 7.72
N ALA A 126 -9.24 2.53 7.97
CA ALA A 126 -8.63 2.15 9.25
C ALA A 126 -7.33 2.92 9.49
N ILE A 127 -6.48 3.06 8.48
CA ILE A 127 -5.23 3.83 8.54
C ILE A 127 -5.51 5.31 8.80
N GLU A 128 -6.44 5.91 8.08
CA GLU A 128 -6.85 7.31 8.27
C GLU A 128 -7.35 7.58 9.70
N LYS A 129 -8.07 6.62 10.28
CA LYS A 129 -8.51 6.69 11.68
C LYS A 129 -7.33 6.61 12.66
N ILE A 130 -6.41 5.67 12.44
CA ILE A 130 -5.20 5.50 13.24
C ILE A 130 -4.36 6.78 13.23
N ILE A 131 -4.16 7.38 12.07
CA ILE A 131 -3.39 8.63 11.94
C ILE A 131 -4.06 9.75 12.74
N LYS A 132 -5.39 9.91 12.64
CA LYS A 132 -6.13 10.91 13.43
C LYS A 132 -6.01 10.67 14.94
N GLU A 133 -6.15 9.42 15.39
CA GLU A 133 -6.00 9.05 16.80
C GLU A 133 -4.56 9.33 17.28
N PHE A 134 -3.56 9.08 16.44
CA PHE A 134 -2.16 9.37 16.75
C PHE A 134 -1.88 10.86 16.83
N GLU A 135 -2.33 11.65 15.84
CA GLU A 135 -2.12 13.12 15.79
C GLU A 135 -2.83 13.85 16.94
N THR A 136 -3.93 13.33 17.44
CA THR A 136 -4.61 13.87 18.64
C THR A 136 -3.99 13.43 19.96
N GLY A 137 -2.96 12.58 19.93
CA GLY A 137 -2.29 12.04 21.12
C GLY A 137 -3.09 10.95 21.85
N SER A 138 -4.22 10.51 21.31
CA SER A 138 -5.05 9.45 21.91
C SER A 138 -4.53 8.03 21.64
N LEU A 139 -3.60 7.87 20.69
CA LEU A 139 -2.98 6.58 20.34
C LEU A 139 -1.45 6.69 20.44
N PRO A 140 -0.80 6.01 21.41
CA PRO A 140 0.65 5.89 21.47
C PRO A 140 1.24 5.13 20.28
N PHE A 141 2.46 5.50 19.87
CA PHE A 141 3.18 4.85 18.76
C PHE A 141 3.29 3.33 18.92
N GLU A 142 3.55 2.86 20.13
CA GLU A 142 3.71 1.46 20.46
C GLU A 142 2.43 0.64 20.19
N ASN A 143 1.27 1.29 20.27
CA ASN A 143 -0.05 0.66 20.16
C ASN A 143 -0.64 0.70 18.73
N ILE A 144 0.02 1.33 17.76
CA ILE A 144 -0.50 1.49 16.39
C ILE A 144 -0.84 0.14 15.74
N GLU A 145 0.04 -0.84 15.86
CA GLU A 145 -0.18 -2.17 15.28
C GLU A 145 -1.37 -2.90 15.92
N ASN A 146 -1.45 -2.90 17.25
CA ASN A 146 -2.59 -3.47 17.95
C ASN A 146 -3.91 -2.78 17.57
N ARG A 147 -3.86 -1.45 17.44
CA ARG A 147 -5.02 -0.67 17.01
C ARG A 147 -5.47 -1.03 15.59
N TYR A 148 -4.51 -1.24 14.68
CA TYR A 148 -4.83 -1.75 13.35
C TYR A 148 -5.51 -3.13 13.42
N LEU A 149 -4.98 -4.06 14.21
CA LEU A 149 -5.57 -5.40 14.39
C LEU A 149 -7.00 -5.33 14.93
N GLU A 150 -7.27 -4.49 15.92
CA GLU A 150 -8.63 -4.27 16.44
C GLU A 150 -9.59 -3.77 15.34
N LEU A 151 -9.17 -2.77 14.56
CA LEU A 151 -9.99 -2.22 13.49
C LEU A 151 -10.21 -3.22 12.36
N SER A 152 -9.20 -4.01 12.03
CA SER A 152 -9.27 -5.02 10.97
C SER A 152 -10.27 -6.15 11.27
N GLN A 153 -10.54 -6.41 12.55
CA GLN A 153 -11.56 -7.40 12.97
C GLN A 153 -13.00 -6.87 12.87
N GLN A 154 -13.19 -5.55 12.70
CA GLN A 154 -14.51 -4.92 12.65
C GLN A 154 -15.11 -4.86 11.24
N HIS A 155 -14.36 -5.30 10.23
CA HIS A 155 -14.83 -5.29 8.84
C HIS A 155 -14.31 -6.49 8.06
N ASN A 156 -15.02 -6.80 6.97
CA ASN A 156 -14.60 -7.78 5.99
C ASN A 156 -14.66 -7.15 4.60
N VAL A 157 -13.67 -7.45 3.76
CA VAL A 157 -13.67 -7.05 2.36
C VAL A 157 -14.13 -8.25 1.53
N LEU A 158 -15.28 -8.13 0.89
CA LEU A 158 -15.77 -9.10 -0.07
C LEU A 158 -15.54 -8.56 -1.48
N VAL A 159 -14.86 -9.33 -2.30
CA VAL A 159 -14.53 -8.95 -3.67
C VAL A 159 -15.22 -9.91 -4.63
N THR A 160 -15.96 -9.37 -5.58
CA THR A 160 -16.46 -10.10 -6.75
C THR A 160 -15.71 -9.64 -7.98
N VAL A 161 -15.33 -10.56 -8.84
CA VAL A 161 -14.61 -10.25 -10.08
C VAL A 161 -15.40 -10.77 -11.29
N GLU A 162 -15.38 -10.01 -12.39
CA GLU A 162 -16.01 -10.46 -13.63
C GLU A 162 -15.27 -11.64 -14.27
N THR A 163 -13.94 -11.70 -14.05
CA THR A 163 -13.10 -12.79 -14.54
C THR A 163 -11.98 -13.11 -13.55
N MET A 164 -11.72 -14.38 -13.37
CA MET A 164 -10.61 -14.90 -12.57
C MET A 164 -9.27 -14.90 -13.33
N GLN A 165 -9.28 -14.61 -14.64
CA GLN A 165 -8.11 -14.74 -15.52
C GLN A 165 -6.92 -13.90 -15.04
N TYR A 166 -7.14 -12.65 -14.63
CA TYR A 166 -6.08 -11.77 -14.17
C TYR A 166 -5.47 -12.20 -12.82
N LEU A 167 -6.29 -12.74 -11.92
CA LEU A 167 -5.81 -13.31 -10.67
C LEU A 167 -4.97 -14.57 -10.89
N TYR A 168 -5.40 -15.42 -11.82
CA TYR A 168 -4.66 -16.62 -12.20
C TYR A 168 -3.35 -16.27 -12.93
N ALA A 169 -3.41 -15.41 -13.94
CA ALA A 169 -2.23 -14.95 -14.68
C ALA A 169 -1.21 -14.25 -13.77
N GLY A 170 -1.67 -13.53 -12.75
CA GLY A 170 -0.84 -12.87 -11.75
C GLY A 170 -0.34 -13.80 -10.63
N GLY A 171 -0.70 -15.10 -10.63
CA GLY A 171 -0.27 -16.06 -9.62
C GLY A 171 -0.99 -15.95 -8.26
N ARG A 172 -2.08 -15.20 -8.15
CA ARG A 172 -2.91 -15.06 -6.94
C ARG A 172 -3.94 -16.17 -6.79
N LEU A 173 -4.16 -16.94 -7.85
CA LEU A 173 -4.97 -18.17 -7.82
C LEU A 173 -4.16 -19.35 -8.35
N THR A 174 -4.35 -20.49 -7.73
CA THR A 174 -3.85 -21.77 -8.26
C THR A 174 -4.77 -22.26 -9.39
N LYS A 175 -4.27 -23.16 -10.24
CA LYS A 175 -5.08 -23.78 -11.29
C LYS A 175 -6.34 -24.45 -10.74
N ALA A 176 -6.27 -25.07 -9.56
CA ALA A 176 -7.40 -25.72 -8.90
C ALA A 176 -8.45 -24.73 -8.38
N GLN A 177 -8.08 -23.49 -8.09
CA GLN A 177 -8.99 -22.42 -7.68
C GLN A 177 -9.60 -21.67 -8.88
N PHE A 178 -8.96 -21.78 -10.06
CA PHE A 178 -9.41 -21.12 -11.29
C PHE A 178 -10.50 -21.94 -12.03
N VAL A 179 -10.53 -23.26 -11.88
CA VAL A 179 -11.50 -24.20 -12.45
C VAL A 179 -12.70 -24.34 -11.52
#